data_b3ab3bce2214eecfa3cb266f56a51e6d
#
_entry.id   b3ab3bce2214eecfa3cb266f56a51e6d
#
_cell.length_a   1.000
_cell.length_b   1.000
_cell.length_c   1.000
_cell.angle_alpha   90.00
_cell.angle_beta   90.00
_cell.angle_gamma   90.00
#
_symmetry.space_group_name_H-M   'P 1'
#
loop_
_entity.id
_entity.type
_entity.pdbx_description
1 polymer ?
#
loop_
_entity_poly.entity_id
_entity_poly.type
_entity_poly.pdbx_seq_one_letter_code
_entity_poly.pdbx_strand_id
1 'polypeptide(L)'
;RKWLDTKESIQQCNNLSEGTDDLVSFLGWEWTQVDPNPENHYGHKNVMFLETEDSLVPPRAIGSGGVAPLVMRLGLPWTMSALPATLDFKNRDRFFAFDKFFEEIQSTPICPEGVNTKDLPLNCYEEATNPNILFQKLKDWETPYMVIPHGTTWGFYTPPTSDWKKQLQDFQDDDS
;
A
#
# COMPACT_ATOMS: atom_id res chain seq x y z
N ARG A 1 2.60 12.11 -2.60
CA ARG A 1 1.60 12.77 -3.43
C ARG A 1 0.35 11.91 -3.63
N LYS A 2 0.46 10.71 -4.18
CA LYS A 2 -0.69 9.82 -4.47
C LYS A 2 -1.60 9.55 -3.27
N TRP A 3 -1.02 9.38 -2.08
CA TRP A 3 -1.79 9.18 -0.86
C TRP A 3 -2.65 10.40 -0.52
N LEU A 4 -2.11 11.61 -0.66
CA LEU A 4 -2.87 12.85 -0.43
C LEU A 4 -3.97 13.03 -1.48
N ASP A 5 -3.68 12.76 -2.75
CA ASP A 5 -4.66 12.82 -3.84
C ASP A 5 -5.81 11.81 -3.58
N THR A 6 -5.51 10.62 -3.03
CA THR A 6 -6.51 9.61 -2.66
C THR A 6 -7.39 10.09 -1.51
N LYS A 7 -6.79 10.65 -0.45
CA LYS A 7 -7.54 11.20 0.71
C LYS A 7 -8.52 12.28 0.26
N GLU A 8 -8.04 13.24 -0.51
CA GLU A 8 -8.86 14.33 -1.05
C GLU A 8 -10.03 13.79 -1.89
N SER A 9 -9.78 12.80 -2.74
CA SER A 9 -10.81 12.17 -3.57
C SER A 9 -11.89 11.47 -2.73
N ILE A 10 -11.49 10.76 -1.68
CA ILE A 10 -12.42 10.08 -0.76
C ILE A 10 -13.27 11.11 0.00
N GLN A 11 -12.66 12.17 0.52
CA GLN A 11 -13.37 13.24 1.21
C GLN A 11 -14.38 13.92 0.29
N GLN A 12 -14.00 14.20 -0.95
CA GLN A 12 -14.92 14.77 -1.95
C GLN A 12 -16.09 13.82 -2.25
N CYS A 13 -15.85 12.52 -2.42
CA CYS A 13 -16.91 11.53 -2.62
C CYS A 13 -17.90 11.53 -1.46
N ASN A 14 -17.42 11.48 -0.22
CA ASN A 14 -18.27 11.45 0.96
C ASN A 14 -19.08 12.75 1.10
N ASN A 15 -18.46 13.90 0.82
CA ASN A 15 -19.17 15.20 0.84
C ASN A 15 -20.29 15.29 -0.21
N LEU A 16 -20.06 14.72 -1.40
CA LEU A 16 -21.09 14.67 -2.46
C LEU A 16 -22.26 13.76 -2.11
N SER A 17 -22.05 12.75 -1.27
CA SER A 17 -23.05 11.79 -0.82
C SER A 17 -23.71 12.19 0.50
N GLU A 18 -23.32 13.31 1.10
CA GLU A 18 -23.83 13.75 2.38
C GLU A 18 -25.36 13.92 2.33
N GLY A 19 -26.06 13.18 3.19
CA GLY A 19 -27.51 13.21 3.30
C GLY A 19 -28.28 12.31 2.31
N THR A 20 -27.59 11.51 1.48
CA THR A 20 -28.26 10.58 0.54
C THR A 20 -28.11 9.10 0.91
N ASP A 21 -27.15 8.72 1.72
CA ASP A 21 -26.80 7.32 2.05
C ASP A 21 -26.47 6.44 0.83
N ASP A 22 -26.31 7.02 -0.35
CA ASP A 22 -26.14 6.27 -1.61
C ASP A 22 -24.74 5.71 -1.78
N LEU A 23 -23.73 6.37 -1.19
CA LEU A 23 -22.33 5.99 -1.31
C LEU A 23 -21.55 6.36 -0.05
N VAL A 24 -20.78 5.40 0.46
CA VAL A 24 -19.79 5.62 1.53
C VAL A 24 -18.43 5.14 1.03
N SER A 25 -17.44 6.02 1.02
CA SER A 25 -16.09 5.71 0.60
C SER A 25 -15.15 5.67 1.79
N PHE A 26 -14.30 4.64 1.85
CA PHE A 26 -13.30 4.46 2.89
C PHE A 26 -11.90 4.73 2.35
N LEU A 27 -11.06 5.37 3.16
CA LEU A 27 -9.66 5.54 2.85
C LEU A 27 -8.91 4.22 3.10
N GLY A 28 -8.09 3.80 2.15
CA GLY A 28 -7.31 2.59 2.31
C GLY A 28 -6.29 2.38 1.20
N TRP A 29 -5.52 1.33 1.34
CA TRP A 29 -4.59 0.86 0.30
C TRP A 29 -4.45 -0.65 0.33
N GLU A 30 -3.92 -1.22 -0.73
CA GLU A 30 -3.52 -2.61 -0.78
C GLU A 30 -2.04 -2.76 -0.41
N TRP A 31 -1.78 -3.44 0.70
CA TRP A 31 -0.44 -3.88 1.07
C TRP A 31 -0.15 -5.22 0.40
N THR A 32 0.89 -5.27 -0.43
CA THR A 32 1.21 -6.42 -1.27
C THR A 32 2.64 -6.87 -1.02
N GLN A 33 2.79 -7.95 -0.26
CA GLN A 33 4.09 -8.58 0.02
C GLN A 33 4.19 -9.90 -0.72
N VAL A 34 4.73 -9.83 -1.92
CA VAL A 34 4.99 -10.98 -2.78
C VAL A 34 6.50 -11.18 -2.95
N ASP A 35 6.94 -12.42 -2.84
CA ASP A 35 8.34 -12.79 -2.94
C ASP A 35 8.46 -14.16 -3.65
N PRO A 36 9.51 -14.38 -4.47
CA PRO A 36 9.79 -15.69 -5.06
C PRO A 36 10.08 -16.76 -4.01
N ASN A 37 10.62 -16.37 -2.84
CA ASN A 37 10.78 -17.26 -1.71
C ASN A 37 9.45 -17.39 -0.97
N PRO A 38 8.85 -18.62 -0.88
CA PRO A 38 7.58 -18.84 -0.17
C PRO A 38 7.59 -18.38 1.29
N GLU A 39 8.76 -18.36 1.94
CA GLU A 39 8.88 -17.92 3.34
C GLU A 39 8.61 -16.43 3.52
N ASN A 40 8.85 -15.61 2.51
CA ASN A 40 8.67 -14.17 2.51
C ASN A 40 7.41 -13.73 1.73
N HIS A 41 6.62 -14.68 1.27
CA HIS A 41 5.40 -14.41 0.51
C HIS A 41 4.19 -14.38 1.43
N TYR A 42 3.65 -13.19 1.68
CA TYR A 42 2.53 -12.95 2.57
C TYR A 42 1.25 -12.49 1.86
N GLY A 43 1.25 -12.47 0.52
CA GLY A 43 0.10 -12.13 -0.31
C GLY A 43 -0.34 -10.67 -0.18
N HIS A 44 -1.63 -10.45 -0.34
CA HIS A 44 -2.25 -9.13 -0.43
C HIS A 44 -3.15 -8.87 0.78
N LYS A 45 -3.20 -7.63 1.25
CA LYS A 45 -4.10 -7.19 2.32
C LYS A 45 -4.63 -5.79 2.02
N ASN A 46 -5.94 -5.65 2.00
CA ASN A 46 -6.57 -4.33 1.98
C ASN A 46 -6.55 -3.78 3.40
N VAL A 47 -5.90 -2.65 3.58
CA VAL A 47 -5.91 -1.87 4.81
C VAL A 47 -6.86 -0.69 4.62
N MET A 48 -7.84 -0.56 5.49
CA MET A 48 -8.88 0.48 5.41
C MET A 48 -9.03 1.19 6.75
N PHE A 49 -9.32 2.49 6.70
CA PHE A 49 -9.61 3.32 7.86
C PHE A 49 -11.07 3.73 7.88
N LEU A 50 -11.62 3.86 9.07
CA LEU A 50 -12.95 4.40 9.28
C LEU A 50 -12.97 5.91 9.03
N GLU A 51 -11.92 6.59 9.46
CA GLU A 51 -11.80 8.04 9.39
C GLU A 51 -11.14 8.49 8.07
N THR A 52 -11.40 9.73 7.70
CA THR A 52 -10.80 10.36 6.51
C THR A 52 -10.12 11.70 6.82
N GLU A 53 -10.27 12.20 8.06
CA GLU A 53 -9.65 13.44 8.49
C GLU A 53 -8.13 13.31 8.61
N ASP A 54 -7.41 14.34 8.19
CA ASP A 54 -5.95 14.36 8.17
C ASP A 54 -5.29 14.12 9.53
N SER A 55 -5.95 14.56 10.59
CA SER A 55 -5.48 14.40 11.98
C SER A 55 -5.66 12.97 12.52
N LEU A 56 -6.53 12.18 11.90
CA LEU A 56 -6.96 10.87 12.37
C LEU A 56 -6.44 9.70 11.52
N VAL A 57 -5.83 9.98 10.38
CA VAL A 57 -5.33 8.94 9.47
C VAL A 57 -3.84 9.11 9.19
N PRO A 58 -3.13 8.03 8.83
CA PRO A 58 -1.71 8.13 8.52
C PRO A 58 -1.41 9.14 7.42
N PRO A 59 -0.30 9.89 7.50
CA PRO A 59 0.10 10.82 6.45
C PRO A 59 0.61 10.12 5.19
N ARG A 60 0.82 8.81 5.25
CA ARG A 60 1.31 7.96 4.16
C ARG A 60 0.79 6.53 4.29
N ALA A 61 0.71 5.82 3.17
CA ALA A 61 0.52 4.38 3.18
C ALA A 61 1.82 3.67 3.58
N ILE A 62 1.69 2.54 4.27
CA ILE A 62 2.82 1.64 4.58
C ILE A 62 2.96 0.68 3.40
N GLY A 63 4.12 0.71 2.76
CA GLY A 63 4.44 -0.20 1.66
C GLY A 63 4.89 -1.58 2.14
N SER A 64 5.04 -2.50 1.19
CA SER A 64 5.69 -3.79 1.43
C SER A 64 7.19 -3.68 1.22
N GLY A 65 7.93 -4.67 1.71
CA GLY A 65 9.33 -4.87 1.39
C GLY A 65 9.55 -5.88 0.24
N GLY A 66 10.78 -6.37 0.11
CA GLY A 66 11.13 -7.43 -0.81
C GLY A 66 11.41 -6.98 -2.25
N VAL A 67 11.19 -7.89 -3.21
CA VAL A 67 11.63 -7.71 -4.60
C VAL A 67 10.82 -6.64 -5.34
N ALA A 68 9.53 -6.57 -5.13
CA ALA A 68 8.67 -5.64 -5.89
C ALA A 68 9.02 -4.16 -5.66
N PRO A 69 9.14 -3.66 -4.41
CA PRO A 69 9.62 -2.30 -4.16
C PRO A 69 11.04 -2.05 -4.65
N LEU A 70 11.92 -3.05 -4.55
CA LEU A 70 13.29 -2.95 -5.06
C LEU A 70 13.30 -2.72 -6.58
N VAL A 71 12.53 -3.49 -7.34
CA VAL A 71 12.41 -3.33 -8.80
C VAL A 71 11.83 -1.95 -9.14
N MET A 72 10.82 -1.49 -8.41
CA MET A 72 10.24 -0.17 -8.61
C MET A 72 11.27 0.94 -8.36
N ARG A 73 12.15 0.78 -7.36
CA ARG A 73 13.21 1.74 -7.05
C ARG A 73 14.36 1.73 -8.03
N LEU A 74 14.68 0.58 -8.62
CA LEU A 74 15.69 0.49 -9.69
C LEU A 74 15.23 1.18 -10.98
N GLY A 75 13.93 1.35 -11.14
CA GLY A 75 13.30 1.97 -12.31
C GLY A 75 13.25 1.05 -13.52
N LEU A 76 12.34 1.37 -14.41
CA LEU A 76 12.26 0.73 -15.70
C LEU A 76 13.08 1.56 -16.71
N PRO A 77 13.77 0.91 -17.67
CA PRO A 77 14.36 1.64 -18.77
C PRO A 77 13.31 2.52 -19.46
N TRP A 78 13.65 3.74 -19.83
CA TRP A 78 12.75 4.68 -20.55
C TRP A 78 12.11 4.06 -21.79
N THR A 79 12.74 3.07 -22.40
CA THR A 79 12.21 2.33 -23.55
C THR A 79 10.95 1.52 -23.21
N MET A 80 10.72 1.18 -21.95
CA MET A 80 9.54 0.43 -21.52
C MET A 80 8.28 1.30 -21.46
N SER A 81 8.41 2.60 -21.33
CA SER A 81 7.30 3.55 -21.42
C SER A 81 7.23 4.22 -22.79
N ALA A 82 8.35 4.57 -23.40
CA ALA A 82 8.39 5.24 -24.69
C ALA A 82 7.87 4.34 -25.83
N LEU A 83 8.25 3.05 -25.88
CA LEU A 83 7.78 2.16 -26.93
C LEU A 83 6.26 1.92 -26.89
N PRO A 84 5.65 1.53 -25.75
CA PRO A 84 4.20 1.44 -25.66
C PRO A 84 3.50 2.79 -25.94
N ALA A 85 4.05 3.92 -25.50
CA ALA A 85 3.48 5.24 -25.76
C ALA A 85 3.44 5.59 -27.27
N THR A 86 4.39 5.07 -28.06
CA THR A 86 4.39 5.25 -29.53
C THR A 86 3.41 4.31 -30.23
N LEU A 87 3.27 3.07 -29.73
CA LEU A 87 2.36 2.06 -30.29
C LEU A 87 0.90 2.35 -29.94
N ASP A 88 0.64 2.88 -28.76
CA ASP A 88 -0.69 3.29 -28.29
C ASP A 88 -0.75 4.80 -28.04
N PHE A 89 -0.57 5.55 -29.10
CA PHE A 89 -0.48 7.02 -29.05
C PHE A 89 -1.71 7.68 -28.41
N LYS A 90 -2.88 7.09 -28.57
CA LYS A 90 -4.14 7.59 -27.99
C LYS A 90 -4.13 7.57 -26.46
N ASN A 91 -3.45 6.60 -25.87
CA ASN A 91 -3.38 6.39 -24.42
C ASN A 91 -2.00 6.70 -23.83
N ARG A 92 -1.14 7.41 -24.57
CA ARG A 92 0.26 7.70 -24.19
C ARG A 92 0.39 8.33 -22.80
N ASP A 93 -0.58 9.11 -22.37
CA ASP A 93 -0.54 9.79 -21.06
C ASP A 93 -0.51 8.82 -19.88
N ARG A 94 -1.02 7.59 -20.07
CA ARG A 94 -0.93 6.51 -19.04
C ARG A 94 0.51 6.07 -18.84
N PHE A 95 1.28 5.94 -19.92
CA PHE A 95 2.68 5.52 -19.85
C PHE A 95 3.55 6.59 -19.21
N PHE A 96 3.32 7.86 -19.53
CA PHE A 96 4.02 8.98 -18.90
C PHE A 96 3.62 9.19 -17.43
N ALA A 97 2.36 8.91 -17.07
CA ALA A 97 1.94 8.93 -15.68
C ALA A 97 2.63 7.82 -14.87
N PHE A 98 2.90 6.68 -15.50
CA PHE A 98 3.65 5.57 -14.88
C PHE A 98 5.11 5.93 -14.65
N ASP A 99 5.77 6.60 -15.61
CA ASP A 99 7.14 7.11 -15.43
C ASP A 99 7.25 8.06 -14.25
N LYS A 100 6.34 9.01 -14.15
CA LYS A 100 6.28 9.95 -13.01
C LYS A 100 6.09 9.23 -11.67
N PHE A 101 5.31 8.17 -11.65
CA PHE A 101 5.14 7.33 -10.46
C PHE A 101 6.45 6.66 -10.04
N PHE A 102 7.21 6.12 -11.00
CA PHE A 102 8.52 5.54 -10.71
C PHE A 102 9.54 6.60 -10.24
N GLU A 103 9.59 7.76 -10.88
CA GLU A 103 10.44 8.88 -10.45
C GLU A 103 10.12 9.30 -9.01
N GLU A 104 8.83 9.37 -8.64
CA GLU A 104 8.40 9.70 -7.28
C GLU A 104 8.88 8.65 -6.27
N ILE A 105 8.74 7.35 -6.58
CA ILE A 105 9.24 6.27 -5.71
C ILE A 105 10.76 6.32 -5.56
N GLN A 106 11.49 6.54 -6.65
CA GLN A 106 12.95 6.58 -6.64
C GLN A 106 13.50 7.77 -5.85
N SER A 107 12.83 8.91 -5.95
CA SER A 107 13.22 10.15 -5.25
C SER A 107 12.81 10.17 -3.79
N THR A 108 11.89 9.30 -3.35
CA THR A 108 11.43 9.26 -1.97
C THR A 108 12.39 8.43 -1.12
N PRO A 109 13.03 9.00 -0.08
CA PRO A 109 13.94 8.25 0.80
C PRO A 109 13.19 7.18 1.58
N ILE A 110 13.89 6.11 1.96
CA ILE A 110 13.34 5.13 2.91
C ILE A 110 13.29 5.77 4.28
N CYS A 111 12.22 5.50 5.03
CA CYS A 111 12.09 5.97 6.40
C CYS A 111 13.18 5.35 7.29
N PRO A 112 13.67 6.06 8.31
CA PRO A 112 14.63 5.52 9.25
C PRO A 112 14.04 4.34 10.01
N GLU A 113 14.87 3.30 10.21
CA GLU A 113 14.51 2.12 10.98
C GLU A 113 14.43 2.41 12.49
N GLY A 114 13.61 1.66 13.20
CA GLY A 114 13.49 1.73 14.66
C GLY A 114 12.83 2.99 15.19
N VAL A 115 12.26 3.82 14.33
CA VAL A 115 11.50 5.01 14.71
C VAL A 115 10.01 4.67 14.69
N ASN A 116 9.26 5.13 15.71
CA ASN A 116 7.81 4.98 15.73
C ASN A 116 7.19 5.64 14.50
N THR A 117 6.20 4.98 13.92
CA THR A 117 5.57 5.45 12.67
C THR A 117 5.00 6.87 12.76
N LYS A 118 4.55 7.31 13.94
CA LYS A 118 4.07 8.68 14.19
C LYS A 118 5.18 9.74 14.13
N ASP A 119 6.40 9.34 14.48
CA ASP A 119 7.56 10.24 14.57
C ASP A 119 8.39 10.29 13.28
N LEU A 120 8.01 9.49 12.28
CA LEU A 120 8.71 9.42 11.00
C LEU A 120 8.51 10.70 10.17
N PRO A 121 9.50 11.10 9.36
CA PRO A 121 9.36 12.19 8.40
C PRO A 121 8.17 11.96 7.45
N LEU A 122 7.43 13.03 7.12
CA LEU A 122 6.25 12.94 6.24
C LEU A 122 6.58 12.47 4.82
N ASN A 123 7.80 12.74 4.35
CA ASN A 123 8.24 12.52 2.99
C ASN A 123 9.17 11.32 2.82
N CYS A 124 8.99 10.28 3.62
CA CYS A 124 9.73 9.03 3.46
C CYS A 124 8.81 7.86 3.07
N TYR A 125 9.37 6.85 2.43
CA TYR A 125 8.71 5.60 2.12
C TYR A 125 8.82 4.67 3.32
N GLU A 126 7.71 4.37 3.94
CA GLU A 126 7.61 3.48 5.08
C GLU A 126 7.34 2.05 4.63
N GLU A 127 8.13 1.09 5.13
CA GLU A 127 8.03 -0.32 4.77
C GLU A 127 7.58 -1.19 5.94
N ALA A 128 6.79 -2.22 5.62
CA ALA A 128 6.54 -3.37 6.46
C ALA A 128 6.85 -4.64 5.64
N THR A 129 7.86 -5.39 6.05
CA THR A 129 8.36 -6.55 5.30
C THR A 129 7.60 -7.85 5.59
N ASN A 130 6.73 -7.81 6.59
CA ASN A 130 5.86 -8.92 6.98
C ASN A 130 4.61 -8.39 7.70
N PRO A 131 3.58 -9.24 7.89
CA PRO A 131 2.34 -8.84 8.54
C PRO A 131 2.51 -8.32 9.96
N ASN A 132 3.39 -8.90 10.77
CA ASN A 132 3.63 -8.44 12.14
C ASN A 132 4.07 -6.99 12.20
N ILE A 133 5.03 -6.62 11.35
CA ILE A 133 5.52 -5.24 11.26
C ILE A 133 4.40 -4.32 10.77
N LEU A 134 3.59 -4.77 9.79
CA LEU A 134 2.44 -4.00 9.31
C LEU A 134 1.45 -3.72 10.44
N PHE A 135 1.04 -4.77 11.17
CA PHE A 135 0.08 -4.64 12.25
C PHE A 135 0.62 -3.82 13.42
N GLN A 136 1.91 -3.98 13.77
CA GLN A 136 2.53 -3.14 14.79
C GLN A 136 2.46 -1.66 14.42
N LYS A 137 2.82 -1.30 13.19
CA LYS A 137 2.76 0.08 12.71
C LYS A 137 1.33 0.62 12.66
N LEU A 138 0.36 -0.20 12.25
CA LEU A 138 -1.06 0.19 12.27
C LEU A 138 -1.56 0.41 13.70
N LYS A 139 -1.15 -0.42 14.65
CA LYS A 139 -1.46 -0.27 16.07
C LYS A 139 -0.84 1.01 16.65
N ASP A 140 0.38 1.33 16.27
CA ASP A 140 1.07 2.55 16.71
C ASP A 140 0.35 3.84 16.24
N TRP A 141 -0.41 3.81 15.16
CA TRP A 141 -1.25 4.93 14.73
C TRP A 141 -2.44 5.19 15.64
N GLU A 142 -2.90 4.21 16.42
CA GLU A 142 -4.04 4.33 17.34
C GLU A 142 -5.35 4.79 16.66
N THR A 143 -5.43 4.64 15.35
CA THR A 143 -6.61 4.96 14.55
C THR A 143 -7.36 3.67 14.23
N PRO A 144 -8.70 3.64 14.31
CA PRO A 144 -9.46 2.45 13.94
C PRO A 144 -9.19 2.04 12.50
N TYR A 145 -8.78 0.79 12.30
CA TYR A 145 -8.51 0.22 10.98
C TYR A 145 -9.11 -1.17 10.85
N MET A 146 -9.28 -1.59 9.60
CA MET A 146 -9.65 -2.95 9.23
C MET A 146 -8.63 -3.48 8.20
N VAL A 147 -8.23 -4.74 8.36
CA VAL A 147 -7.37 -5.41 7.39
C VAL A 147 -8.09 -6.63 6.83
N ILE A 148 -8.25 -6.69 5.51
CA ILE A 148 -8.87 -7.81 4.81
C ILE A 148 -7.81 -8.51 3.95
N PRO A 149 -7.34 -9.70 4.37
CA PRO A 149 -6.46 -10.52 3.56
C PRO A 149 -7.20 -11.02 2.32
N HIS A 150 -6.52 -11.04 1.17
CA HIS A 150 -7.05 -11.61 -0.05
C HIS A 150 -5.94 -12.12 -0.97
N GLY A 151 -6.32 -12.71 -2.11
CA GLY A 151 -5.34 -13.24 -3.07
C GLY A 151 -4.68 -14.55 -2.66
N THR A 152 -5.09 -15.15 -1.53
CA THR A 152 -4.52 -16.40 -1.01
C THR A 152 -5.10 -17.65 -1.66
N THR A 153 -6.23 -17.55 -2.36
CA THR A 153 -6.98 -18.69 -2.92
C THR A 153 -6.72 -18.97 -4.40
N TRP A 154 -5.96 -18.13 -5.06
CA TRP A 154 -5.80 -18.16 -6.53
C TRP A 154 -4.51 -18.81 -7.00
N GLY A 155 -4.02 -19.85 -6.36
CA GLY A 155 -2.97 -20.75 -6.84
C GLY A 155 -1.72 -20.15 -7.46
N PHE A 156 -1.86 -19.13 -8.26
CA PHE A 156 -0.76 -18.42 -8.93
C PHE A 156 0.05 -17.49 -8.00
N TYR A 157 -0.62 -16.88 -7.03
CA TYR A 157 -0.01 -15.94 -6.07
C TYR A 157 0.18 -16.53 -4.69
N THR A 158 -0.27 -17.75 -4.46
CA THR A 158 -0.19 -18.40 -3.16
C THR A 158 0.70 -19.61 -3.27
N PRO A 159 1.90 -19.60 -2.65
CA PRO A 159 2.75 -20.77 -2.60
C PRO A 159 2.01 -21.97 -1.97
N PRO A 160 2.28 -23.20 -2.39
CA PRO A 160 1.58 -24.40 -1.91
C PRO A 160 1.63 -24.61 -0.39
N THR A 161 2.60 -24.02 0.29
CA THR A 161 2.79 -24.10 1.74
C THR A 161 2.23 -22.91 2.51
N SER A 162 1.61 -21.96 1.83
CA SER A 162 1.04 -20.76 2.46
C SER A 162 -0.35 -21.07 3.02
N ASP A 163 -0.55 -20.80 4.29
CA ASP A 163 -1.84 -20.91 4.96
C ASP A 163 -2.28 -19.57 5.57
N TRP A 164 -3.49 -19.52 6.12
CA TRP A 164 -4.01 -18.32 6.75
C TRP A 164 -3.22 -17.88 7.97
N LYS A 165 -2.67 -18.83 8.73
CA LYS A 165 -1.83 -18.54 9.88
C LYS A 165 -0.59 -17.78 9.47
N LYS A 166 0.09 -18.21 8.41
CA LYS A 166 1.23 -17.50 7.85
C LYS A 166 0.83 -16.13 7.29
N GLN A 167 -0.31 -16.03 6.60
CA GLN A 167 -0.79 -14.79 6.00
C GLN A 167 -1.11 -13.71 7.04
N LEU A 168 -1.58 -14.10 8.20
CA LEU A 168 -1.95 -13.20 9.29
C LEU A 168 -0.82 -12.99 10.28
N GLN A 169 0.19 -13.87 10.29
CA GLN A 169 1.33 -13.91 11.21
C GLN A 169 1.02 -13.30 12.58
N ASP A 170 0.57 -14.18 13.47
CA ASP A 170 0.41 -13.83 14.88
C ASP A 170 -0.41 -12.56 15.15
N PHE A 171 -1.66 -12.58 14.70
CA PHE A 171 -2.71 -11.93 15.45
C PHE A 171 -2.91 -12.75 16.74
N GLN A 172 -1.85 -12.93 17.49
CA GLN A 172 -1.99 -13.35 18.88
C GLN A 172 -2.27 -12.08 19.64
N ASP A 173 -3.55 -11.91 19.95
CA ASP A 173 -3.91 -11.09 21.09
C ASP A 173 -3.11 -11.62 22.28
N ASP A 174 -2.22 -10.80 22.82
CA ASP A 174 -1.56 -11.02 24.11
C ASP A 174 -2.56 -10.93 25.28
N ASP A 175 -3.84 -11.13 25.02
CA ASP A 175 -4.93 -11.19 25.99
C ASP A 175 -5.31 -12.65 26.29
N SER A 176 -4.33 -13.47 26.71
CA SER A 176 -4.60 -14.74 27.35
C SER A 176 -3.79 -14.94 28.61
#